data_0e529b182c065b1fffe1efe085540498
#
_entry.id   0e529b182c065b1fffe1efe085540498
#
_cell.length_a   1.000
_cell.length_b   1.000
_cell.length_c   1.000
_cell.angle_alpha   90.00
_cell.angle_beta   90.00
_cell.angle_gamma   90.00
#
_symmetry.space_group_name_H-M   'P 1'
#
loop_
_entity.id
_entity.type
_entity.pdbx_description
1 polymer ?
#
loop_
_entity_poly.entity_id
_entity_poly.type
_entity_poly.pdbx_seq_one_letter_code
_entity_poly.pdbx_strand_id
1 'polypeptide(L)'
;MKKLKAEMWDKVQYIFRNYYDGMIHCAIVYRGKVDETLLRRAIKLVVDKVDVLHSSFVAHPIDPYWRVNDDYTEEEMLDVVYGDVSHEKIEELLVRHVDYRGKLQFKATLVKESGDKSVLCFVINHICCDGRDFIRLTSRI
;
A
#
# COMPACT_ATOMS: atom_id res chain seq x y z
N MET A 1 -11.04 -17.64 10.59
CA MET A 1 -9.97 -16.62 10.60
C MET A 1 -8.70 -17.24 10.04
N LYS A 2 -8.27 -16.81 8.86
CA LYS A 2 -7.04 -17.27 8.20
C LYS A 2 -5.81 -16.58 8.82
N LYS A 3 -4.77 -17.35 9.13
CA LYS A 3 -3.50 -16.84 9.64
C LYS A 3 -2.37 -17.24 8.68
N LEU A 4 -1.43 -16.32 8.45
CA LEU A 4 -0.19 -16.59 7.74
C LEU A 4 0.95 -16.51 8.74
N LYS A 5 1.92 -17.39 8.61
CA LYS A 5 3.12 -17.36 9.44
C LYS A 5 3.95 -16.12 9.07
N ALA A 6 4.42 -15.37 10.07
CA ALA A 6 5.37 -14.31 9.83
C ALA A 6 6.75 -14.91 9.49
N GLU A 7 7.29 -14.52 8.34
CA GLU A 7 8.62 -14.91 7.91
C GLU A 7 9.71 -14.21 8.75
N MET A 8 10.94 -14.68 8.63
CA MET A 8 12.05 -14.09 9.38
C MET A 8 12.22 -12.59 9.06
N TRP A 9 12.04 -12.22 7.80
CA TRP A 9 12.13 -10.83 7.34
C TRP A 9 11.08 -9.94 7.99
N ASP A 10 9.83 -10.39 8.05
CA ASP A 10 8.72 -9.65 8.68
C ASP A 10 9.07 -9.35 10.16
N LYS A 11 9.62 -10.35 10.86
CA LYS A 11 10.03 -10.23 12.27
C LYS A 11 11.14 -9.20 12.44
N VAL A 12 12.15 -9.24 11.56
CA VAL A 12 13.26 -8.27 11.57
C VAL A 12 12.75 -6.85 11.32
N GLN A 13 11.93 -6.66 10.30
CA GLN A 13 11.33 -5.36 9.98
C GLN A 13 10.48 -4.84 11.15
N TYR A 14 9.69 -5.70 11.78
CA TYR A 14 8.90 -5.32 12.94
C TYR A 14 9.77 -4.89 14.12
N ILE A 15 10.84 -5.61 14.43
CA ILE A 15 11.76 -5.29 15.54
C ILE A 15 12.40 -3.91 15.32
N PHE A 16 12.84 -3.62 14.11
CA PHE A 16 13.55 -2.39 13.78
C PHE A 16 12.61 -1.22 13.35
N ARG A 17 11.29 -1.38 13.37
CA ARG A 17 10.31 -0.40 12.88
C ARG A 17 10.42 1.02 13.45
N ASN A 18 11.01 1.17 14.62
CA ASN A 18 11.18 2.47 15.28
C ASN A 18 12.54 3.14 14.96
N TYR A 19 13.41 2.48 14.20
CA TYR A 19 14.77 2.95 13.92
C TYR A 19 14.92 3.54 12.53
N TYR A 20 13.95 3.33 11.65
CA TYR A 20 13.94 3.85 10.27
C TYR A 20 12.51 3.98 9.74
N ASP A 21 12.35 4.68 8.62
CA ASP A 21 11.08 4.72 7.91
C ASP A 21 10.81 3.33 7.29
N GLY A 22 9.90 2.61 7.91
CA GLY A 22 9.49 1.26 7.49
C GLY A 22 8.51 1.23 6.34
N MET A 23 8.50 2.24 5.46
CA MET A 23 7.61 2.33 4.30
C MET A 23 8.39 2.30 3.00
N ILE A 24 7.77 1.73 1.97
CA ILE A 24 8.23 1.85 0.58
C ILE A 24 7.28 2.82 -0.12
N HIS A 25 7.83 3.81 -0.79
CA HIS A 25 7.10 4.90 -1.44
C HIS A 25 7.29 4.87 -2.95
N CYS A 26 6.23 5.17 -3.69
CA CYS A 26 6.30 5.27 -5.14
C CYS A 26 5.31 6.33 -5.65
N ALA A 27 5.76 7.17 -6.57
CA ALA A 27 4.90 8.04 -7.36
C ALA A 27 4.95 7.60 -8.82
N ILE A 28 3.82 7.22 -9.38
CA ILE A 28 3.68 6.82 -10.79
C ILE A 28 2.97 7.94 -11.51
N VAL A 29 3.64 8.53 -12.49
CA VAL A 29 3.08 9.60 -13.33
C VAL A 29 2.47 8.99 -14.58
N TYR A 30 1.15 9.16 -14.73
CA TYR A 30 0.43 8.78 -15.94
C TYR A 30 0.26 9.99 -16.86
N ARG A 31 0.47 9.75 -18.15
CA ARG A 31 0.11 10.69 -19.22
C ARG A 31 -1.17 10.21 -19.88
N GLY A 32 -2.20 11.04 -19.88
CA GLY A 32 -3.52 10.68 -20.36
C GLY A 32 -4.53 10.49 -19.21
N LYS A 33 -5.77 10.18 -19.57
CA LYS A 33 -6.86 9.98 -18.61
C LYS A 33 -6.76 8.63 -17.93
N VAL A 34 -6.71 8.63 -16.62
CA VAL A 34 -6.81 7.41 -15.81
C VAL A 34 -8.28 7.15 -15.48
N ASP A 35 -8.76 5.96 -15.82
CA ASP A 35 -10.08 5.49 -15.41
C ASP A 35 -10.01 4.98 -13.97
N GLU A 36 -10.69 5.65 -13.06
CA GLU A 36 -10.69 5.33 -11.63
C GLU A 36 -11.29 3.96 -11.33
N THR A 37 -12.33 3.59 -12.07
CA THR A 37 -13.00 2.30 -11.88
C THR A 37 -12.09 1.15 -12.28
N LEU A 38 -11.38 1.30 -13.41
CA LEU A 38 -10.41 0.30 -13.85
C LEU A 38 -9.22 0.24 -12.89
N LEU A 39 -8.74 1.38 -12.41
CA LEU A 39 -7.63 1.40 -11.44
C LEU A 39 -8.03 0.73 -10.12
N ARG A 40 -9.22 1.02 -9.56
CA ARG A 40 -9.73 0.34 -8.36
C ARG A 40 -9.81 -1.18 -8.55
N ARG A 41 -10.34 -1.62 -9.70
CA ARG A 41 -10.40 -3.04 -10.04
C ARG A 41 -9.02 -3.68 -10.15
N ALA A 42 -8.06 -2.99 -10.77
CA ALA A 42 -6.68 -3.48 -10.89
C ALA A 42 -6.03 -3.65 -9.50
N ILE A 43 -6.16 -2.65 -8.64
CA ILE A 43 -5.67 -2.71 -7.26
C ILE A 43 -6.34 -3.88 -6.52
N LYS A 44 -7.67 -3.98 -6.61
CA LYS A 44 -8.41 -5.07 -5.96
C LYS A 44 -7.95 -6.46 -6.42
N LEU A 45 -7.75 -6.66 -7.71
CA LEU A 45 -7.27 -7.94 -8.24
C LEU A 45 -5.90 -8.34 -7.70
N VAL A 46 -5.03 -7.37 -7.46
CA VAL A 46 -3.71 -7.59 -6.85
C VAL A 46 -3.86 -7.91 -5.37
N VAL A 47 -4.67 -7.12 -4.65
CA VAL A 47 -4.90 -7.30 -3.21
C VAL A 47 -5.54 -8.66 -2.93
N ASP A 48 -6.57 -9.06 -3.68
CA ASP A 48 -7.27 -10.34 -3.52
C ASP A 48 -6.34 -11.56 -3.75
N LYS A 49 -5.23 -11.37 -4.46
CA LYS A 49 -4.25 -12.43 -4.73
C LYS A 49 -3.09 -12.48 -3.76
N VAL A 50 -2.89 -11.44 -2.99
CA VAL A 50 -1.74 -11.29 -2.11
C VAL A 50 -2.22 -11.06 -0.68
N ASP A 51 -2.55 -12.14 -0.01
CA ASP A 51 -3.17 -12.15 1.33
C ASP A 51 -2.50 -11.18 2.33
N VAL A 52 -1.17 -11.04 2.29
CA VAL A 52 -0.46 -10.18 3.23
C VAL A 52 -0.82 -8.69 3.07
N LEU A 53 -1.23 -8.24 1.86
CA LEU A 53 -1.64 -6.85 1.62
C LEU A 53 -2.93 -6.46 2.35
N HIS A 54 -3.79 -7.44 2.64
CA HIS A 54 -5.01 -7.26 3.41
C HIS A 54 -4.97 -8.01 4.73
N SER A 55 -3.83 -7.98 5.41
CA SER A 55 -3.60 -8.63 6.71
C SER A 55 -3.12 -7.64 7.75
N SER A 56 -3.46 -7.90 9.01
CA SER A 56 -2.92 -7.19 10.17
C SER A 56 -1.80 -8.01 10.78
N PHE A 57 -0.66 -7.37 11.05
CA PHE A 57 0.45 -8.03 11.76
C PHE A 57 0.15 -8.11 13.25
N VAL A 58 0.17 -9.32 13.80
CA VAL A 58 -0.03 -9.59 15.22
C VAL A 58 1.32 -9.91 15.87
N ALA A 59 1.81 -8.97 16.67
CA ALA A 59 3.07 -9.07 17.36
C ALA A 59 2.97 -10.00 18.58
N HIS A 60 2.79 -11.30 18.33
CA HIS A 60 2.79 -12.28 19.42
C HIS A 60 4.20 -12.50 19.92
N PRO A 61 4.45 -12.56 21.26
CA PRO A 61 5.80 -12.62 21.83
C PRO A 61 6.64 -13.82 21.39
N ILE A 62 5.99 -14.96 21.15
CA ILE A 62 6.66 -16.21 20.77
C ILE A 62 6.59 -16.45 19.26
N ASP A 63 5.40 -16.31 18.69
CA ASP A 63 5.15 -16.61 17.28
C ASP A 63 4.27 -15.54 16.64
N PRO A 64 4.86 -14.42 16.16
CA PRO A 64 4.12 -13.38 15.45
C PRO A 64 3.57 -13.93 14.13
N TYR A 65 2.41 -13.39 13.72
CA TYR A 65 1.72 -13.87 12.54
C TYR A 65 0.91 -12.75 11.87
N TRP A 66 0.50 -12.97 10.63
CA TRP A 66 -0.45 -12.15 9.91
C TRP A 66 -1.86 -12.70 10.07
N ARG A 67 -2.80 -11.85 10.43
CA ARG A 67 -4.22 -12.14 10.45
C ARG A 67 -4.85 -11.59 9.18
N VAL A 68 -5.30 -12.49 8.30
CA VAL A 68 -5.96 -12.08 7.04
C VAL A 68 -7.33 -11.47 7.35
N ASN A 69 -7.61 -10.34 6.73
CA ASN A 69 -8.87 -9.60 6.84
C ASN A 69 -9.63 -9.73 5.51
N ASP A 70 -10.91 -10.08 5.57
CA ASP A 70 -11.78 -10.20 4.39
C ASP A 70 -12.84 -9.07 4.37
N ASP A 71 -12.80 -8.16 5.36
CA ASP A 71 -13.77 -7.09 5.59
C ASP A 71 -13.26 -5.72 5.10
N TYR A 72 -12.66 -5.65 3.91
CA TYR A 72 -12.20 -4.42 3.28
C TYR A 72 -13.02 -4.11 2.01
N THR A 73 -13.09 -2.84 1.64
CA THR A 73 -13.84 -2.36 0.48
C THR A 73 -12.92 -1.75 -0.58
N GLU A 74 -13.44 -1.60 -1.81
CA GLU A 74 -12.69 -0.95 -2.90
C GLU A 74 -12.42 0.52 -2.60
N GLU A 75 -13.31 1.18 -1.86
CA GLU A 75 -13.17 2.58 -1.44
C GLU A 75 -11.99 2.76 -0.47
N GLU A 76 -11.75 1.78 0.41
CA GLU A 76 -10.62 1.82 1.35
C GLU A 76 -9.25 1.65 0.66
N MET A 77 -9.22 1.14 -0.58
CA MET A 77 -7.98 0.85 -1.29
C MET A 77 -7.39 2.05 -2.03
N LEU A 78 -8.23 3.00 -2.45
CA LEU A 78 -7.81 4.11 -3.30
C LEU A 78 -8.56 5.40 -2.96
N ASP A 79 -7.82 6.38 -2.49
CA ASP A 79 -8.30 7.76 -2.40
C ASP A 79 -8.13 8.47 -3.74
N VAL A 80 -9.03 9.40 -4.07
CA VAL A 80 -8.92 10.22 -5.28
C VAL A 80 -8.97 11.69 -4.91
N VAL A 81 -7.98 12.46 -5.39
CA VAL A 81 -7.88 13.90 -5.22
C VAL A 81 -7.93 14.56 -6.59
N TYR A 82 -8.79 15.55 -6.77
CA TYR A 82 -8.94 16.29 -8.02
C TYR A 82 -8.30 17.68 -7.90
N GLY A 83 -7.69 18.13 -8.97
CA GLY A 83 -7.09 19.45 -9.11
C GLY A 83 -5.56 19.41 -9.07
N ASP A 84 -4.97 20.52 -9.45
CA ASP A 84 -3.51 20.66 -9.47
C ASP A 84 -3.00 20.73 -8.03
N VAL A 85 -2.07 19.86 -7.70
CA VAL A 85 -1.46 19.79 -6.38
C VAL A 85 0.00 20.19 -6.45
N SER A 86 0.46 20.81 -5.39
CA SER A 86 1.89 21.20 -5.27
C SER A 86 2.77 19.96 -5.11
N HIS A 87 4.06 20.13 -5.38
CA HIS A 87 5.06 19.10 -5.13
C HIS A 87 5.09 18.68 -3.65
N GLU A 88 4.97 19.65 -2.75
CA GLU A 88 4.90 19.42 -1.30
C GLU A 88 3.69 18.54 -0.94
N LYS A 89 2.55 18.71 -1.63
CA LYS A 89 1.39 17.86 -1.39
C LYS A 89 1.62 16.43 -1.84
N ILE A 90 2.30 16.21 -2.95
CA ILE A 90 2.71 14.87 -3.41
C ILE A 90 3.67 14.23 -2.39
N GLU A 91 4.66 14.98 -1.91
CA GLU A 91 5.57 14.51 -0.87
C GLU A 91 4.81 14.14 0.41
N GLU A 92 3.87 14.98 0.87
CA GLU A 92 3.01 14.68 2.02
C GLU A 92 2.24 13.36 1.85
N LEU A 93 1.73 13.08 0.65
CA LEU A 93 1.04 11.82 0.35
C LEU A 93 1.99 10.62 0.39
N LEU A 94 3.24 10.79 0.01
CA LEU A 94 4.24 9.74 -0.02
C LEU A 94 4.83 9.43 1.36
N VAL A 95 4.93 10.40 2.26
CA VAL A 95 5.47 10.18 3.61
C VAL A 95 4.44 9.67 4.62
N ARG A 96 3.24 9.29 4.16
CA ARG A 96 2.22 8.71 5.04
C ARG A 96 2.69 7.39 5.65
N HIS A 97 2.33 7.19 6.90
CA HIS A 97 2.58 5.94 7.60
C HIS A 97 1.41 4.96 7.42
N VAL A 98 1.73 3.68 7.22
CA VAL A 98 0.78 2.56 7.22
C VAL A 98 0.94 1.79 8.52
N ASP A 99 -0.12 1.75 9.33
CA ASP A 99 -0.11 0.99 10.59
C ASP A 99 -0.14 -0.52 10.27
N TYR A 100 0.86 -1.26 10.72
CA TYR A 100 0.95 -2.72 10.56
C TYR A 100 -0.23 -3.49 11.19
N ARG A 101 -0.97 -2.84 12.11
CA ARG A 101 -2.19 -3.39 12.75
C ARG A 101 -3.45 -3.12 11.91
N GLY A 102 -3.35 -2.25 10.92
CA GLY A 102 -4.46 -1.92 10.01
C GLY A 102 -4.87 -3.10 9.14
N LYS A 103 -6.06 -3.00 8.52
CA LYS A 103 -6.59 -4.03 7.62
C LYS A 103 -5.79 -4.14 6.32
N LEU A 104 -5.37 -3.00 5.77
CA LEU A 104 -4.59 -2.89 4.54
C LEU A 104 -3.18 -2.45 4.87
N GLN A 105 -2.20 -3.08 4.25
CA GLN A 105 -0.78 -2.78 4.45
C GLN A 105 -0.24 -1.77 3.44
N PHE A 106 -1.12 -1.01 2.80
CA PHE A 106 -0.76 0.05 1.86
C PHE A 106 -1.76 1.21 1.91
N LYS A 107 -1.36 2.33 1.32
CA LYS A 107 -2.22 3.48 0.98
C LYS A 107 -1.95 3.88 -0.46
N ALA A 108 -3.00 4.04 -1.25
CA ALA A 108 -2.92 4.53 -2.61
C ALA A 108 -3.75 5.80 -2.75
N THR A 109 -3.20 6.82 -3.40
CA THR A 109 -3.91 8.08 -3.68
C THR A 109 -3.68 8.47 -5.13
N LEU A 110 -4.74 8.50 -5.92
CA LEU A 110 -4.71 9.02 -7.29
C LEU A 110 -4.96 10.53 -7.26
N VAL A 111 -3.99 11.31 -7.69
CA VAL A 111 -4.13 12.73 -7.91
C VAL A 111 -4.42 12.95 -9.40
N LYS A 112 -5.58 13.50 -9.73
CA LYS A 112 -5.99 13.83 -11.09
C LYS A 112 -5.82 15.33 -11.31
N GLU A 113 -4.73 15.69 -11.99
CA GLU A 113 -4.41 17.08 -12.32
C GLU A 113 -5.21 17.56 -13.56
N SER A 114 -5.29 18.86 -13.75
CA SER A 114 -5.77 19.44 -14.99
C SER A 114 -4.85 19.04 -16.16
N GLY A 115 -5.39 18.88 -17.35
CA GLY A 115 -4.60 18.59 -18.55
C GLY A 115 -4.20 17.14 -18.77
N ASP A 116 -5.04 16.17 -18.39
CA ASP A 116 -4.85 14.74 -18.65
C ASP A 116 -3.56 14.15 -18.02
N LYS A 117 -3.10 14.71 -16.91
CA LYS A 117 -2.02 14.17 -16.10
C LYS A 117 -2.57 13.63 -14.79
N SER A 118 -2.06 12.51 -14.35
CA SER A 118 -2.41 11.94 -13.06
C SER A 118 -1.18 11.38 -12.37
N VAL A 119 -1.16 11.43 -11.04
CA VAL A 119 -0.09 10.87 -10.23
C VAL A 119 -0.69 9.89 -9.24
N LEU A 120 -0.25 8.64 -9.29
CA LEU A 120 -0.59 7.64 -8.27
C LEU A 120 0.52 7.62 -7.21
N CYS A 121 0.20 8.11 -6.03
CA CYS A 121 1.04 8.00 -4.85
C CYS A 121 0.72 6.69 -4.14
N PHE A 122 1.72 5.84 -3.99
CA PHE A 122 1.57 4.53 -3.37
C PHE A 122 2.57 4.36 -2.23
N VAL A 123 2.08 3.99 -1.06
CA VAL A 123 2.88 3.74 0.14
C VAL A 123 2.53 2.36 0.67
N ILE A 124 3.52 1.52 0.90
CA ILE A 124 3.34 0.17 1.41
C ILE A 124 4.23 -0.08 2.61
N ASN A 125 3.72 -0.84 3.58
CA ASN A 125 4.48 -1.23 4.76
C ASN A 125 5.57 -2.24 4.38
N HIS A 126 6.82 -1.90 4.67
CA HIS A 126 7.97 -2.76 4.37
C HIS A 126 7.99 -4.07 5.16
N ILE A 127 7.20 -4.19 6.23
CA ILE A 127 7.05 -5.47 6.95
C ILE A 127 6.45 -6.54 6.02
N CYS A 128 5.52 -6.18 5.13
CA CYS A 128 4.78 -7.13 4.30
C CYS A 128 5.38 -7.39 2.91
N CYS A 129 6.33 -6.57 2.44
CA CYS A 129 6.95 -6.78 1.14
C CYS A 129 8.35 -6.16 1.06
N ASP A 130 9.20 -6.71 0.21
CA ASP A 130 10.47 -6.12 -0.14
C ASP A 130 10.38 -5.25 -1.41
N GLY A 131 11.47 -4.57 -1.77
CA GLY A 131 11.50 -3.69 -2.93
C GLY A 131 11.27 -4.43 -4.26
N ARG A 132 11.64 -5.72 -4.36
CA ARG A 132 11.40 -6.54 -5.55
C ARG A 132 9.93 -6.88 -5.69
N ASP A 133 9.30 -7.26 -4.60
CA ASP A 133 7.87 -7.54 -4.56
C ASP A 133 7.06 -6.29 -4.86
N PHE A 134 7.48 -5.14 -4.33
CA PHE A 134 6.86 -3.86 -4.62
C PHE A 134 6.87 -3.51 -6.11
N ILE A 135 8.02 -3.67 -6.80
CA ILE A 135 8.12 -3.46 -8.25
C ILE A 135 7.18 -4.40 -9.01
N ARG A 136 7.10 -5.67 -8.61
CA ARG A 136 6.18 -6.64 -9.22
C ARG A 136 4.72 -6.30 -9.02
N LEU A 137 4.35 -5.80 -7.83
CA LEU A 137 2.99 -5.36 -7.52
C LEU A 137 2.60 -4.15 -8.38
N THR A 138 3.42 -3.11 -8.38
CA THR A 138 3.12 -1.85 -9.09
C THR A 138 3.14 -2.01 -10.61
N SER A 139 3.93 -2.94 -11.16
CA SER A 139 3.93 -3.23 -12.60
C SER A 139 2.68 -3.97 -13.09
N ARG A 140 1.81 -4.42 -12.20
CA ARG A 140 0.54 -5.12 -12.52
C ARG A 140 -0.70 -4.25 -12.32
N ILE A 141 -0.54 -3.07 -11.77
CA ILE A 141 -1.56 -2.03 -11.61
C ILE A 141 -1.50 -1.07 -12.81
#